data_7bfa9c07502929adddf2d1e20032a687
#
_entry.id   7bfa9c07502929adddf2d1e20032a687
#
_cell.length_a   1.000
_cell.length_b   1.000
_cell.length_c   1.000
_cell.angle_alpha   90.00
_cell.angle_beta   90.00
_cell.angle_gamma   90.00
#
_symmetry.space_group_name_H-M   'P 1'
#
loop_
_entity.id
_entity.type
_entity.pdbx_description
1 polymer ?
#
loop_
_entity_poly.entity_id
_entity_poly.type
_entity_poly.pdbx_seq_one_letter_code
_entity_poly.pdbx_strand_id
1 'polypeptide(L)'
;MADAQRTAEAVWEGSLAQGSGAVTLASSGAAGPLPVTWASRTARSEGKTSPEELVAAAHSSCYCMALSGILGEGGTPPERLEVSATVTFAQIEGGFKVASSALTVKGTVPGLDAAGFKEAAAAAKDGCPISGALKGNVEISVEASLA
;
A
#
# COMPACT_ATOMS: atom_id res chain seq x y z
N MET A 1 5.61 17.57 18.93
CA MET A 1 4.59 17.16 17.93
C MET A 1 3.77 16.02 18.53
N ALA A 2 2.45 16.08 18.42
CA ALA A 2 1.59 15.02 18.94
C ALA A 2 1.60 13.81 17.98
N ASP A 3 1.64 12.61 18.54
CA ASP A 3 1.49 11.38 17.80
C ASP A 3 0.06 11.24 17.27
N ALA A 4 -0.07 10.80 16.04
CA ALA A 4 -1.36 10.54 15.42
C ALA A 4 -1.74 9.07 15.58
N GLN A 5 -2.94 8.81 16.11
CA GLN A 5 -3.49 7.46 16.24
C GLN A 5 -4.66 7.27 15.29
N ARG A 6 -4.72 6.13 14.65
CA ARG A 6 -5.80 5.76 13.73
C ARG A 6 -6.25 4.34 14.01
N THR A 7 -7.56 4.15 14.01
CA THR A 7 -8.20 2.88 14.36
C THR A 7 -9.05 2.38 13.21
N ALA A 8 -8.91 1.10 12.91
CA ALA A 8 -9.86 0.34 12.11
C ALA A 8 -10.41 -0.79 12.97
N GLU A 9 -11.62 -1.22 12.68
CA GLU A 9 -12.32 -2.28 13.39
C GLU A 9 -12.72 -3.38 12.42
N ALA A 10 -12.67 -4.61 12.88
CA ALA A 10 -13.11 -5.76 12.08
C ALA A 10 -14.00 -6.68 12.92
N VAL A 11 -15.02 -7.22 12.27
CA VAL A 11 -15.89 -8.27 12.83
C VAL A 11 -15.79 -9.49 11.93
N TRP A 12 -15.74 -10.67 12.51
CA TRP A 12 -15.77 -11.95 11.80
C TRP A 12 -16.79 -12.86 12.45
N GLU A 13 -17.59 -13.54 11.63
CA GLU A 13 -18.58 -14.49 12.07
C GLU A 13 -18.41 -15.82 11.32
N GLY A 14 -18.42 -16.91 12.05
CA GLY A 14 -18.34 -18.26 11.51
C GLY A 14 -16.90 -18.79 11.36
N SER A 15 -16.79 -19.93 10.69
CA SER A 15 -15.52 -20.60 10.44
C SER A 15 -14.66 -19.83 9.42
N LEU A 16 -13.38 -20.14 9.34
CA LEU A 16 -12.50 -19.51 8.36
C LEU A 16 -13.00 -19.71 6.92
N ALA A 17 -13.33 -20.94 6.57
CA ALA A 17 -13.68 -21.28 5.19
C ALA A 17 -15.07 -20.81 4.76
N GLN A 18 -16.04 -20.78 5.66
CA GLN A 18 -17.44 -20.49 5.36
C GLN A 18 -17.96 -19.21 6.00
N GLY A 19 -17.18 -18.61 6.89
CA GLY A 19 -17.54 -17.39 7.56
C GLY A 19 -17.35 -16.15 6.69
N SER A 20 -17.68 -15.03 7.25
CA SER A 20 -17.53 -13.71 6.62
C SER A 20 -17.25 -12.64 7.65
N GLY A 21 -16.65 -11.58 7.21
CA GLY A 21 -16.37 -10.43 8.07
C GLY A 21 -16.50 -9.12 7.33
N ALA A 22 -16.24 -8.07 8.08
CA ALA A 22 -16.20 -6.72 7.54
C ALA A 22 -15.18 -5.88 8.29
N VAL A 23 -14.55 -4.95 7.60
CA VAL A 23 -13.62 -3.99 8.17
C VAL A 23 -14.13 -2.58 7.96
N THR A 24 -13.98 -1.73 8.98
CA THR A 24 -14.40 -0.32 8.96
C THR A 24 -13.23 0.56 9.34
N LEU A 25 -13.00 1.63 8.57
CA LEU A 25 -12.01 2.65 8.90
C LEU A 25 -12.62 3.60 9.93
N ALA A 26 -12.54 3.22 11.22
CA ALA A 26 -13.31 3.82 12.29
C ALA A 26 -12.91 5.28 12.60
N SER A 27 -11.60 5.58 12.56
CA SER A 27 -11.12 6.94 12.89
C SER A 27 -11.63 8.00 11.93
N SER A 28 -11.65 7.69 10.63
CA SER A 28 -12.04 8.65 9.58
C SER A 28 -13.49 8.52 9.17
N GLY A 29 -14.07 7.33 9.29
CA GLY A 29 -15.37 7.03 8.68
C GLY A 29 -15.34 7.02 7.14
N ALA A 30 -14.14 7.02 6.54
CA ALA A 30 -13.97 7.16 5.09
C ALA A 30 -14.49 5.97 4.31
N ALA A 31 -14.46 4.77 4.90
CA ALA A 31 -14.96 3.55 4.26
C ALA A 31 -15.37 2.52 5.32
N GLY A 32 -16.32 1.67 4.93
CA GLY A 32 -16.78 0.55 5.73
C GLY A 32 -18.28 0.58 6.00
N PRO A 33 -18.84 -0.56 6.37
CA PRO A 33 -18.18 -1.87 6.44
C PRO A 33 -17.77 -2.39 5.05
N LEU A 34 -16.52 -2.79 4.91
CA LEU A 34 -15.98 -3.40 3.70
C LEU A 34 -15.98 -4.93 3.89
N PRO A 35 -16.70 -5.70 3.06
CA PRO A 35 -16.82 -7.12 3.26
C PRO A 35 -15.51 -7.85 2.96
N VAL A 36 -15.20 -8.87 3.76
CA VAL A 36 -14.05 -9.76 3.59
C VAL A 36 -14.45 -11.21 3.79
N THR A 37 -13.85 -12.12 3.03
CA THR A 37 -14.00 -13.57 3.22
C THR A 37 -12.66 -14.26 2.98
N TRP A 38 -12.52 -15.50 3.38
CA TRP A 38 -11.34 -16.29 3.04
C TRP A 38 -11.19 -16.44 1.52
N ALA A 39 -12.28 -16.66 0.81
CA ALA A 39 -12.29 -16.76 -0.66
C ALA A 39 -11.86 -15.44 -1.34
N SER A 40 -12.27 -14.28 -0.83
CA SER A 40 -11.85 -12.99 -1.40
C SER A 40 -10.36 -12.72 -1.18
N ARG A 41 -9.75 -13.32 -0.18
CA ARG A 41 -8.32 -13.25 0.09
C ARG A 41 -7.50 -14.19 -0.79
N THR A 42 -7.99 -15.39 -1.04
CA THR A 42 -7.20 -16.50 -1.64
C THR A 42 -7.59 -16.86 -3.07
N ALA A 43 -8.73 -16.42 -3.54
CA ALA A 43 -9.25 -16.76 -4.87
C ALA A 43 -9.68 -15.52 -5.66
N ARG A 44 -10.96 -15.17 -5.61
CA ARG A 44 -11.52 -14.02 -6.33
C ARG A 44 -12.12 -13.02 -5.37
N SER A 45 -11.84 -11.75 -5.60
CA SER A 45 -12.36 -10.65 -4.75
C SER A 45 -13.88 -10.55 -4.78
N GLU A 46 -14.50 -10.65 -5.95
CA GLU A 46 -15.96 -10.57 -6.13
C GLU A 46 -16.60 -9.38 -5.40
N GLY A 47 -15.95 -8.22 -5.49
CA GLY A 47 -16.41 -7.00 -4.83
C GLY A 47 -16.10 -6.91 -3.34
N LYS A 48 -15.34 -7.84 -2.80
CA LYS A 48 -14.90 -7.85 -1.40
C LYS A 48 -13.42 -7.51 -1.32
N THR A 49 -13.01 -6.88 -0.26
CA THR A 49 -11.59 -6.55 -0.01
C THR A 49 -10.86 -7.72 0.67
N SER A 50 -9.59 -7.46 0.97
CA SER A 50 -8.71 -8.39 1.67
C SER A 50 -7.70 -7.62 2.53
N PRO A 51 -7.07 -8.25 3.53
CA PRO A 51 -5.98 -7.65 4.27
C PRO A 51 -4.85 -7.14 3.36
N GLU A 52 -4.54 -7.88 2.31
CA GLU A 52 -3.48 -7.53 1.37
C GLU A 52 -3.83 -6.28 0.54
N GLU A 53 -5.08 -6.13 0.12
CA GLU A 53 -5.53 -4.91 -0.57
C GLU A 53 -5.49 -3.69 0.37
N LEU A 54 -5.81 -3.86 1.64
CA LEU A 54 -5.72 -2.80 2.64
C LEU A 54 -4.26 -2.39 2.91
N VAL A 55 -3.34 -3.35 2.95
CA VAL A 55 -1.89 -3.06 3.02
C VAL A 55 -1.43 -2.34 1.75
N ALA A 56 -1.90 -2.76 0.58
CA ALA A 56 -1.59 -2.09 -0.69
C ALA A 56 -2.10 -0.64 -0.70
N ALA A 57 -3.30 -0.40 -0.19
CA ALA A 57 -3.86 0.95 -0.04
C ALA A 57 -3.00 1.82 0.89
N ALA A 58 -2.58 1.28 2.02
CA ALA A 58 -1.69 1.96 2.96
C ALA A 58 -0.32 2.26 2.30
N HIS A 59 0.26 1.27 1.64
CA HIS A 59 1.60 1.40 1.05
C HIS A 59 1.61 2.38 -0.12
N SER A 60 0.66 2.29 -1.04
CA SER A 60 0.58 3.21 -2.19
C SER A 60 0.35 4.66 -1.76
N SER A 61 -0.54 4.90 -0.82
CA SER A 61 -0.85 6.26 -0.33
C SER A 61 0.32 6.87 0.44
N CYS A 62 0.96 6.12 1.31
CA CYS A 62 2.15 6.57 2.04
C CYS A 62 3.31 6.86 1.09
N TYR A 63 3.53 5.99 0.13
CA TYR A 63 4.58 6.18 -0.88
C TYR A 63 4.36 7.45 -1.73
N CYS A 64 3.12 7.74 -2.13
CA CYS A 64 2.80 9.00 -2.81
C CYS A 64 3.24 10.22 -1.99
N MET A 65 2.95 10.23 -0.70
CA MET A 65 3.32 11.33 0.18
C MET A 65 4.85 11.44 0.35
N ALA A 66 5.52 10.32 0.54
CA ALA A 66 6.98 10.29 0.66
C ALA A 66 7.68 10.81 -0.60
N LEU A 67 7.25 10.35 -1.76
CA LEU A 67 7.81 10.79 -3.04
C LEU A 67 7.51 12.26 -3.32
N SER A 68 6.29 12.70 -3.05
CA SER A 68 5.93 14.13 -3.18
C SER A 68 6.80 15.02 -2.30
N GLY A 69 7.07 14.60 -1.06
CA GLY A 69 7.96 15.32 -0.14
C GLY A 69 9.39 15.43 -0.69
N ILE A 70 9.95 14.30 -1.11
CA ILE A 70 11.32 14.26 -1.67
C ILE A 70 11.45 15.15 -2.91
N LEU A 71 10.50 15.06 -3.84
CA LEU A 71 10.50 15.87 -5.06
C LEU A 71 10.35 17.36 -4.75
N GLY A 72 9.50 17.70 -3.78
CA GLY A 72 9.32 19.10 -3.33
C GLY A 72 10.57 19.67 -2.68
N GLU A 73 11.22 18.92 -1.80
CA GLU A 73 12.49 19.31 -1.18
C GLU A 73 13.61 19.47 -2.21
N GLY A 74 13.59 18.66 -3.27
CA GLY A 74 14.50 18.76 -4.40
C GLY A 74 14.21 19.91 -5.37
N GLY A 75 13.17 20.70 -5.14
CA GLY A 75 12.79 21.84 -5.97
C GLY A 75 11.97 21.50 -7.21
N THR A 76 11.52 20.24 -7.35
CA THR A 76 10.71 19.76 -8.46
C THR A 76 9.43 19.09 -7.94
N PRO A 77 8.51 19.84 -7.34
CA PRO A 77 7.27 19.26 -6.85
C PRO A 77 6.47 18.61 -7.99
N PRO A 78 5.84 17.46 -7.75
CA PRO A 78 5.07 16.80 -8.79
C PRO A 78 3.75 17.51 -9.04
N GLU A 79 3.31 17.54 -10.29
CA GLU A 79 1.93 17.90 -10.63
C GLU A 79 0.98 16.73 -10.37
N ARG A 80 1.45 15.51 -10.63
CA ARG A 80 0.66 14.29 -10.44
C ARG A 80 1.55 13.08 -10.21
N LEU A 81 1.16 12.24 -9.29
CA LEU A 81 1.74 10.91 -9.06
C LEU A 81 0.62 9.88 -9.10
N GLU A 82 0.79 8.86 -9.90
CA GLU A 82 -0.10 7.70 -9.95
C GLU A 82 0.69 6.50 -9.45
N VAL A 83 0.28 5.95 -8.32
CA VAL A 83 0.97 4.85 -7.65
C VAL A 83 0.02 3.68 -7.49
N SER A 84 0.48 2.49 -7.84
CA SER A 84 -0.15 1.24 -7.46
C SER A 84 0.80 0.42 -6.61
N ALA A 85 0.27 -0.35 -5.69
CA ALA A 85 0.98 -1.37 -4.94
C ALA A 85 0.28 -2.71 -5.16
N THR A 86 1.04 -3.73 -5.49
CA THR A 86 0.56 -5.10 -5.56
C THR A 86 1.17 -5.90 -4.44
N VAL A 87 0.35 -6.31 -3.49
CA VAL A 87 0.76 -7.08 -2.32
C VAL A 87 0.40 -8.53 -2.53
N THR A 88 1.39 -9.40 -2.36
CA THR A 88 1.23 -10.85 -2.60
C THR A 88 1.09 -11.61 -1.30
N PHE A 89 -0.01 -12.36 -1.19
CA PHE A 89 -0.25 -13.35 -0.15
C PHE A 89 0.19 -14.72 -0.70
N ALA A 90 1.17 -15.31 -0.06
CA ALA A 90 1.79 -16.54 -0.54
C ALA A 90 1.66 -17.68 0.46
N GLN A 91 1.43 -18.88 -0.05
CA GLN A 91 1.56 -20.10 0.74
C GLN A 91 3.04 -20.46 0.85
N ILE A 92 3.49 -20.73 2.06
CA ILE A 92 4.84 -21.18 2.38
C ILE A 92 4.78 -22.46 3.17
N GLU A 93 5.94 -23.09 3.39
CA GLU A 93 6.02 -24.23 4.31
C GLU A 93 5.57 -23.79 5.72
N GLY A 94 4.56 -24.49 6.25
CA GLY A 94 4.02 -24.22 7.58
C GLY A 94 2.96 -23.13 7.65
N GLY A 95 2.53 -22.52 6.51
CA GLY A 95 1.46 -21.54 6.56
C GLY A 95 1.40 -20.57 5.40
N PHE A 96 1.08 -19.30 5.73
CA PHE A 96 0.94 -18.22 4.77
C PHE A 96 1.77 -17.03 5.18
N LYS A 97 2.10 -16.20 4.19
CA LYS A 97 2.93 -15.02 4.38
C LYS A 97 2.52 -13.92 3.41
N VAL A 98 2.58 -12.68 3.86
CA VAL A 98 2.64 -11.53 2.95
C VAL A 98 4.07 -11.46 2.41
N ALA A 99 4.26 -11.84 1.16
CA ALA A 99 5.58 -12.09 0.58
C ALA A 99 6.22 -10.85 -0.03
N SER A 100 5.45 -10.05 -0.73
CA SER A 100 5.98 -8.89 -1.46
C SER A 100 4.98 -7.75 -1.56
N SER A 101 5.50 -6.55 -1.75
CA SER A 101 4.74 -5.37 -2.15
C SER A 101 5.49 -4.71 -3.31
N ALA A 102 4.93 -4.81 -4.51
CA ALA A 102 5.49 -4.23 -5.72
C ALA A 102 4.81 -2.89 -6.02
N LEU A 103 5.59 -1.83 -5.95
CA LEU A 103 5.14 -0.46 -6.26
C LEU A 103 5.40 -0.15 -7.73
N THR A 104 4.45 0.51 -8.37
CA THR A 104 4.61 1.10 -9.69
C THR A 104 4.21 2.57 -9.60
N VAL A 105 5.05 3.47 -10.06
CA VAL A 105 4.75 4.90 -10.05
C VAL A 105 4.96 5.54 -11.40
N LYS A 106 3.97 6.33 -11.82
CA LYS A 106 4.03 7.21 -12.98
C LYS A 106 3.86 8.65 -12.52
N GLY A 107 4.86 9.48 -12.83
CA GLY A 107 4.88 10.88 -12.37
C GLY A 107 4.82 11.89 -13.52
N THR A 108 4.13 12.99 -13.27
CA THR A 108 4.23 14.22 -14.06
C THR A 108 4.98 15.23 -13.20
N VAL A 109 6.26 15.43 -13.51
CA VAL A 109 7.18 16.23 -12.68
C VAL A 109 7.94 17.20 -13.57
N PRO A 110 7.43 18.42 -13.74
CA PRO A 110 8.11 19.41 -14.57
C PRO A 110 9.53 19.69 -14.08
N GLY A 111 10.48 19.76 -15.02
CA GLY A 111 11.87 20.08 -14.72
C GLY A 111 12.74 18.94 -14.23
N LEU A 112 12.22 17.72 -14.19
CA LEU A 112 12.98 16.55 -13.76
C LEU A 112 13.08 15.53 -14.89
N ASP A 113 14.28 14.97 -15.09
CA ASP A 113 14.49 13.90 -16.06
C ASP A 113 14.18 12.50 -15.50
N ALA A 114 14.19 11.49 -16.38
CA ALA A 114 13.88 10.13 -16.01
C ALA A 114 14.85 9.55 -14.96
N ALA A 115 16.13 9.90 -15.04
CA ALA A 115 17.14 9.42 -14.09
C ALA A 115 16.91 10.01 -12.70
N GLY A 116 16.66 11.32 -12.62
CA GLY A 116 16.34 12.00 -11.35
C GLY A 116 15.05 11.50 -10.73
N PHE A 117 14.04 11.19 -11.55
CA PHE A 117 12.79 10.64 -11.05
C PHE A 117 12.98 9.22 -10.48
N LYS A 118 13.75 8.36 -11.12
CA LYS A 118 14.08 7.02 -10.61
C LYS A 118 14.87 7.08 -9.30
N GLU A 119 15.78 8.03 -9.16
CA GLU A 119 16.54 8.24 -7.92
C GLU A 119 15.62 8.68 -6.79
N ALA A 120 14.74 9.64 -7.03
CA ALA A 120 13.73 10.07 -6.06
C ALA A 120 12.77 8.93 -5.67
N ALA A 121 12.35 8.15 -6.64
CA ALA A 121 11.48 6.99 -6.42
C ALA A 121 12.14 5.92 -5.52
N ALA A 122 13.44 5.65 -5.72
CA ALA A 122 14.20 4.74 -4.87
C ALA A 122 14.35 5.29 -3.44
N ALA A 123 14.65 6.57 -3.30
CA ALA A 123 14.73 7.22 -2.00
C ALA A 123 13.38 7.19 -1.26
N ALA A 124 12.28 7.40 -1.97
CA ALA A 124 10.94 7.32 -1.40
C ALA A 124 10.58 5.91 -0.90
N LYS A 125 11.02 4.87 -1.61
CA LYS A 125 10.86 3.48 -1.16
C LYS A 125 11.54 3.26 0.19
N ASP A 126 12.73 3.80 0.38
CA ASP A 126 13.48 3.64 1.61
C ASP A 126 12.97 4.55 2.74
N GLY A 127 12.46 5.72 2.40
CA GLY A 127 11.98 6.73 3.35
C GLY A 127 10.50 6.64 3.74
N CYS A 128 9.70 5.87 3.01
CA CYS A 128 8.28 5.70 3.30
C CYS A 128 8.08 4.93 4.61
N PRO A 129 7.35 5.48 5.62
CA PRO A 129 7.11 4.79 6.89
C PRO A 129 6.44 3.42 6.77
N ILE A 130 5.54 3.23 5.80
CA ILE A 130 4.93 1.92 5.58
C ILE A 130 5.94 0.94 4.99
N SER A 131 6.80 1.37 4.06
CA SER A 131 7.94 0.55 3.63
C SER A 131 8.80 0.15 4.82
N GLY A 132 9.08 1.07 5.73
CA GLY A 132 9.83 0.79 6.96
C GLY A 132 9.16 -0.27 7.84
N ALA A 133 7.84 -0.22 7.97
CA ALA A 133 7.09 -1.22 8.73
C ALA A 133 7.11 -2.62 8.09
N LEU A 134 7.18 -2.69 6.76
CA LEU A 134 7.19 -3.95 6.00
C LEU A 134 8.62 -4.51 5.83
N LYS A 135 9.62 -3.67 5.94
CA LYS A 135 11.03 -4.01 5.68
C LYS A 135 11.53 -5.18 6.53
N GLY A 136 12.31 -6.06 5.89
CA GLY A 136 12.87 -7.24 6.54
C GLY A 136 11.92 -8.44 6.57
N ASN A 137 10.65 -8.23 6.29
CA ASN A 137 9.63 -9.28 6.29
C ASN A 137 8.92 -9.42 4.94
N VAL A 138 8.78 -8.33 4.22
CA VAL A 138 8.14 -8.24 2.91
C VAL A 138 9.15 -7.71 1.89
N GLU A 139 9.26 -8.36 0.74
CA GLU A 139 10.09 -7.88 -0.36
C GLU A 139 9.42 -6.67 -1.01
N ILE A 140 10.12 -5.54 -1.05
CA ILE A 140 9.60 -4.29 -1.61
C ILE A 140 10.37 -3.94 -2.88
N SER A 141 9.64 -3.68 -3.96
CA SER A 141 10.19 -3.22 -5.23
C SER A 141 9.48 -1.97 -5.72
N VAL A 142 10.13 -1.20 -6.58
CA VAL A 142 9.54 -0.04 -7.25
C VAL A 142 9.96 0.05 -8.70
N GLU A 143 8.98 0.27 -9.57
CA GLU A 143 9.18 0.65 -10.97
C GLU A 143 8.66 2.07 -11.17
N ALA A 144 9.51 2.96 -11.69
CA ALA A 144 9.20 4.36 -11.84
C ALA A 144 9.38 4.84 -13.27
N SER A 145 8.41 5.62 -13.74
CA SER A 145 8.45 6.25 -15.07
C SER A 145 7.83 7.65 -15.02
N LEU A 146 8.32 8.53 -15.88
CA LEU A 146 7.65 9.81 -16.16
C LEU A 146 6.52 9.60 -17.17
N ALA A 147 5.48 10.43 -17.00
CA ALA A 147 4.36 10.46 -17.92
C ALA A 147 4.76 11.08 -19.28
#